data_6b4a0466d7f5e06f76cf0f4f2a17471b
#
_entry.id   6b4a0466d7f5e06f76cf0f4f2a17471b
#
_cell.length_a   1.000
_cell.length_b   1.000
_cell.length_c   1.000
_cell.angle_alpha   90.00
_cell.angle_beta   90.00
_cell.angle_gamma   90.00
#
_symmetry.space_group_name_H-M   'P 1'
#
loop_
_entity.id
_entity.type
_entity.pdbx_description
1 polymer ?
#
loop_
_entity_poly.entity_id
_entity_poly.type
_entity_poly.pdbx_seq_one_letter_code
_entity_poly.pdbx_strand_id
1 'polypeptide(L)'
;MRATERQILSLSHGEATSDGDGVRMIRLVGSQAQPPLDPFLMLDFFGSERASDYLGGFPDHPHRGFETVTYMLAGKMRHFDNHGHSGVIEAGDVQWMKAGRGLIHSEMPEQTEGLMRGFQLWINLPSAEKMAAPAYQEFKAAQIPEVSCAGATVKLIAGAADGVEGPVRAPHVDAVYFDIALAPGAVFAHDLPETHQGFFALYEGEAEAPGARGPVALRGLTLATLGPGRTARLTAGANGAKALLLAARPLREPVAWSGPFVMTTREELRQAYADYQAGEF
;
A
#
# COMPACT_ATOMS: atom_id res chain seq x y z
N MET A 1 -2.49 23.04 -23.44
CA MET A 1 -1.34 22.12 -23.54
C MET A 1 -1.88 20.70 -23.35
N ARG A 2 -1.46 19.72 -24.13
CA ARG A 2 -1.81 18.32 -23.86
C ARG A 2 -1.17 17.94 -22.52
N ALA A 3 -1.92 17.31 -21.61
CA ALA A 3 -1.36 16.78 -20.38
C ALA A 3 -0.22 15.82 -20.71
N THR A 4 0.94 15.99 -20.06
CA THR A 4 2.10 15.12 -20.31
C THR A 4 1.86 13.79 -19.61
N GLU A 5 1.94 12.68 -20.36
CA GLU A 5 1.86 11.35 -19.78
C GLU A 5 3.10 11.08 -18.90
N ARG A 6 2.87 10.46 -17.74
CA ARG A 6 3.94 9.98 -16.87
C ARG A 6 4.58 8.75 -17.51
N GLN A 7 5.88 8.78 -17.69
CA GLN A 7 6.64 7.66 -18.21
C GLN A 7 7.13 6.77 -17.08
N ILE A 8 7.28 5.48 -17.34
CA ILE A 8 7.91 4.57 -16.39
C ILE A 8 9.41 4.88 -16.31
N LEU A 9 9.89 5.09 -15.09
CA LEU A 9 11.30 5.33 -14.78
C LEU A 9 12.05 4.04 -14.51
N SER A 10 11.43 3.11 -13.79
CA SER A 10 12.03 1.83 -13.40
C SER A 10 10.99 0.75 -13.22
N LEU A 11 11.41 -0.50 -13.41
CA LEU A 11 10.64 -1.70 -13.07
C LEU A 11 11.36 -2.47 -11.97
N SER A 12 10.59 -3.04 -11.03
CA SER A 12 11.04 -3.98 -10.02
C SER A 12 10.06 -5.14 -9.91
N HIS A 13 10.54 -6.36 -9.72
CA HIS A 13 9.70 -7.56 -9.58
C HIS A 13 9.47 -7.96 -8.12
N GLY A 14 9.93 -7.16 -7.16
CA GLY A 14 9.87 -7.47 -5.76
C GLY A 14 10.86 -8.57 -5.33
N GLU A 15 11.00 -8.73 -4.04
CA GLU A 15 11.90 -9.70 -3.42
C GLU A 15 11.10 -10.60 -2.47
N ALA A 16 11.33 -11.92 -2.55
CA ALA A 16 10.73 -12.86 -1.61
C ALA A 16 11.23 -12.59 -0.21
N THR A 17 10.31 -12.47 0.74
CA THR A 17 10.60 -12.21 2.16
C THR A 17 9.64 -12.97 3.05
N SER A 18 9.88 -12.93 4.34
CA SER A 18 8.92 -13.37 5.36
C SER A 18 8.98 -12.41 6.55
N ASP A 19 7.84 -12.22 7.21
CA ASP A 19 7.72 -11.42 8.42
C ASP A 19 6.69 -12.07 9.36
N GLY A 20 6.45 -11.45 10.55
CA GLY A 20 5.60 -12.05 11.55
C GLY A 20 6.09 -13.42 11.98
N ASP A 21 5.18 -14.36 12.22
CA ASP A 21 5.53 -15.76 12.52
C ASP A 21 5.57 -16.61 11.23
N GLY A 22 6.48 -16.22 10.32
CA GLY A 22 6.76 -16.97 9.09
C GLY A 22 5.81 -16.72 7.92
N VAL A 23 5.06 -15.62 7.91
CA VAL A 23 4.20 -15.24 6.77
C VAL A 23 5.07 -14.94 5.55
N ARG A 24 4.82 -15.67 4.46
CA ARG A 24 5.56 -15.48 3.20
C ARG A 24 4.96 -14.35 2.37
N MET A 25 5.83 -13.47 1.90
CA MET A 25 5.45 -12.27 1.16
C MET A 25 6.43 -11.99 0.03
N ILE A 26 6.03 -11.07 -0.84
CA ILE A 26 6.92 -10.45 -1.84
C ILE A 26 6.94 -8.96 -1.57
N ARG A 27 8.12 -8.42 -1.23
CA ARG A 27 8.34 -7.01 -0.98
C ARG A 27 8.55 -6.26 -2.28
N LEU A 28 7.62 -5.38 -2.61
CA LEU A 28 7.64 -4.57 -3.82
C LEU A 28 8.33 -3.22 -3.61
N VAL A 29 8.18 -2.61 -2.42
CA VAL A 29 8.83 -1.37 -1.99
C VAL A 29 9.49 -1.60 -0.63
N GLY A 30 10.64 -0.99 -0.38
CA GLY A 30 11.38 -1.11 0.89
C GLY A 30 12.44 -2.21 0.88
N SER A 31 12.84 -2.70 -0.29
CA SER A 31 13.93 -3.65 -0.51
C SER A 31 15.17 -2.98 -1.11
N GLN A 32 16.25 -3.75 -1.31
CA GLN A 32 17.43 -3.23 -2.02
C GLN A 32 17.14 -2.97 -3.49
N ALA A 33 16.34 -3.82 -4.13
CA ALA A 33 15.97 -3.66 -5.54
C ALA A 33 15.03 -2.45 -5.76
N GLN A 34 14.20 -2.17 -4.78
CA GLN A 34 13.28 -1.03 -4.80
C GLN A 34 13.25 -0.36 -3.42
N PRO A 35 14.12 0.63 -3.20
CA PRO A 35 14.12 1.43 -1.97
C PRO A 35 12.79 2.15 -1.73
N PRO A 36 12.55 2.66 -0.53
CA PRO A 36 11.39 3.49 -0.24
C PRO A 36 11.19 4.61 -1.25
N LEU A 37 9.93 4.89 -1.57
CA LEU A 37 9.48 5.95 -2.48
C LEU A 37 8.68 6.97 -1.67
N ASP A 38 9.30 7.99 -1.15
CA ASP A 38 8.66 8.99 -0.27
C ASP A 38 7.25 9.40 -0.77
N PRO A 39 6.17 9.23 0.03
CA PRO A 39 6.15 8.83 1.44
C PRO A 39 6.00 7.31 1.67
N PHE A 40 5.98 6.49 0.63
CA PHE A 40 5.80 5.04 0.72
C PHE A 40 7.09 4.38 1.23
N LEU A 41 7.00 3.79 2.43
CA LEU A 41 8.12 3.12 3.08
C LEU A 41 8.26 1.67 2.62
N MET A 42 7.14 0.96 2.56
CA MET A 42 7.10 -0.46 2.26
C MET A 42 5.78 -0.83 1.58
N LEU A 43 5.85 -1.74 0.61
CA LEU A 43 4.69 -2.42 0.06
C LEU A 43 5.01 -3.90 -0.05
N ASP A 44 4.27 -4.72 0.71
CA ASP A 44 4.33 -6.16 0.66
C ASP A 44 3.05 -6.74 0.05
N PHE A 45 3.22 -7.72 -0.82
CA PHE A 45 2.16 -8.57 -1.33
C PHE A 45 2.26 -9.94 -0.67
N PHE A 46 1.22 -10.36 0.03
CA PHE A 46 1.08 -11.71 0.54
C PHE A 46 -0.01 -12.45 -0.23
N GLY A 47 0.24 -13.72 -0.52
CA GLY A 47 -0.73 -14.51 -1.26
C GLY A 47 -0.32 -15.96 -1.35
N SER A 48 -1.09 -16.84 -0.69
CA SER A 48 -0.89 -18.29 -0.73
C SER A 48 -2.19 -19.04 -0.48
N GLU A 49 -2.34 -20.20 -1.16
CA GLU A 49 -3.36 -21.20 -0.84
C GLU A 49 -2.87 -22.19 0.23
N ARG A 50 -1.57 -22.19 0.53
CA ARG A 50 -0.99 -23.06 1.55
C ARG A 50 -1.06 -22.40 2.92
N ALA A 51 -1.84 -22.97 3.80
CA ALA A 51 -2.05 -22.46 5.16
C ALA A 51 -0.74 -22.27 5.95
N SER A 52 0.25 -23.14 5.76
CA SER A 52 1.58 -23.02 6.38
C SER A 52 2.36 -21.76 6.00
N ASP A 53 1.97 -21.09 4.91
CA ASP A 53 2.64 -19.87 4.45
C ASP A 53 2.09 -18.60 5.15
N TYR A 54 0.95 -18.68 5.87
CA TYR A 54 0.31 -17.52 6.49
C TYR A 54 -0.26 -17.75 7.91
N LEU A 55 -0.47 -18.99 8.37
CA LEU A 55 -1.16 -19.27 9.64
C LEU A 55 -0.46 -18.68 10.88
N GLY A 56 0.85 -18.49 10.84
CA GLY A 56 1.58 -17.84 11.93
C GLY A 56 1.13 -16.41 12.18
N GLY A 57 0.65 -15.72 11.12
CA GLY A 57 0.17 -14.34 11.21
C GLY A 57 1.25 -13.38 11.69
N PHE A 58 0.79 -12.24 12.21
CA PHE A 58 1.62 -11.21 12.83
C PHE A 58 1.21 -11.07 14.29
N PRO A 59 1.82 -11.86 15.22
CA PRO A 59 1.59 -11.75 16.66
C PRO A 59 1.88 -10.32 17.15
N ASP A 60 1.57 -10.04 18.41
CA ASP A 60 1.72 -8.71 19.01
C ASP A 60 3.08 -8.09 18.69
N HIS A 61 3.03 -6.95 18.01
CA HIS A 61 4.20 -6.19 17.60
C HIS A 61 3.90 -4.68 17.66
N PRO A 62 4.92 -3.86 17.97
CA PRO A 62 4.73 -2.41 18.07
C PRO A 62 4.88 -1.71 16.72
N HIS A 63 4.30 -0.50 16.62
CA HIS A 63 4.60 0.47 15.56
C HIS A 63 4.62 1.89 16.12
N ARG A 64 5.49 2.75 15.57
CA ARG A 64 5.51 4.20 15.86
C ARG A 64 5.97 5.01 14.66
N GLY A 65 5.29 6.14 14.41
CA GLY A 65 5.75 7.21 13.52
C GLY A 65 5.36 7.07 12.06
N PHE A 66 4.47 6.15 11.72
CA PHE A 66 3.97 5.93 10.35
C PHE A 66 2.55 5.37 10.35
N GLU A 67 2.02 5.11 9.17
CA GLU A 67 0.72 4.49 8.95
C GLU A 67 0.88 3.14 8.25
N THR A 68 0.05 2.16 8.62
CA THR A 68 -0.08 0.88 7.91
C THR A 68 -1.42 0.80 7.20
N VAL A 69 -1.45 0.18 6.05
CA VAL A 69 -2.68 -0.08 5.30
C VAL A 69 -2.72 -1.53 4.90
N THR A 70 -3.70 -2.25 5.43
CA THR A 70 -4.00 -3.63 5.04
C THR A 70 -5.17 -3.62 4.07
N TYR A 71 -4.96 -4.11 2.85
CA TYR A 71 -6.01 -4.29 1.84
C TYR A 71 -6.13 -5.76 1.49
N MET A 72 -7.25 -6.38 1.83
CA MET A 72 -7.50 -7.80 1.59
C MET A 72 -8.08 -8.02 0.20
N LEU A 73 -7.48 -8.92 -0.58
CA LEU A 73 -8.02 -9.40 -1.86
C LEU A 73 -8.77 -10.72 -1.72
N ALA A 74 -8.36 -11.55 -0.75
CA ALA A 74 -9.02 -12.82 -0.42
C ALA A 74 -8.68 -13.24 1.00
N GLY A 75 -9.56 -14.01 1.62
CA GLY A 75 -9.40 -14.50 2.99
C GLY A 75 -9.88 -13.51 4.03
N LYS A 76 -9.53 -13.81 5.28
CA LYS A 76 -9.95 -13.04 6.46
C LYS A 76 -8.80 -12.89 7.44
N MET A 77 -8.63 -11.69 7.97
CA MET A 77 -7.61 -11.35 8.97
C MET A 77 -8.25 -10.65 10.16
N ARG A 78 -8.03 -11.17 11.35
CA ARG A 78 -8.45 -10.54 12.61
C ARG A 78 -7.32 -9.65 13.10
N HIS A 79 -7.65 -8.42 13.45
CA HIS A 79 -6.72 -7.52 14.16
C HIS A 79 -7.19 -7.24 15.58
N PHE A 80 -6.23 -6.91 16.43
CA PHE A 80 -6.44 -6.47 17.80
C PHE A 80 -5.30 -5.54 18.21
N ASP A 81 -5.57 -4.51 19.02
CA ASP A 81 -4.55 -3.63 19.58
C ASP A 81 -4.65 -3.48 21.10
N ASN A 82 -3.58 -2.95 21.71
CA ASN A 82 -3.49 -2.72 23.15
C ASN A 82 -4.38 -1.58 23.67
N HIS A 83 -5.10 -0.87 22.80
CA HIS A 83 -6.10 0.14 23.16
C HIS A 83 -7.54 -0.42 23.11
N GLY A 84 -7.70 -1.71 22.76
CA GLY A 84 -8.98 -2.41 22.74
C GLY A 84 -9.72 -2.33 21.40
N HIS A 85 -9.09 -1.83 20.33
CA HIS A 85 -9.68 -1.92 18.99
C HIS A 85 -9.49 -3.33 18.46
N SER A 86 -10.54 -3.87 17.86
CA SER A 86 -10.51 -5.19 17.21
C SER A 86 -11.51 -5.28 16.09
N GLY A 87 -11.21 -6.09 15.09
CA GLY A 87 -12.09 -6.32 13.96
C GLY A 87 -11.63 -7.47 13.09
N VAL A 88 -12.42 -7.77 12.07
CA VAL A 88 -12.06 -8.72 11.02
C VAL A 88 -12.11 -8.01 9.69
N ILE A 89 -11.01 -8.07 8.97
CA ILE A 89 -10.84 -7.54 7.62
C ILE A 89 -11.06 -8.69 6.65
N GLU A 90 -12.02 -8.57 5.74
CA GLU A 90 -12.38 -9.58 4.76
C GLU A 90 -12.01 -9.15 3.33
N ALA A 91 -12.24 -10.01 2.35
CA ALA A 91 -11.95 -9.71 0.95
C ALA A 91 -12.61 -8.41 0.47
N GLY A 92 -11.83 -7.47 -0.03
CA GLY A 92 -12.23 -6.12 -0.46
C GLY A 92 -12.25 -5.07 0.65
N ASP A 93 -12.08 -5.45 1.91
CA ASP A 93 -12.00 -4.51 3.03
C ASP A 93 -10.63 -3.84 3.10
N VAL A 94 -10.60 -2.65 3.70
CA VAL A 94 -9.39 -1.88 3.97
C VAL A 94 -9.35 -1.47 5.42
N GLN A 95 -8.19 -1.64 6.06
CA GLN A 95 -7.86 -1.01 7.33
C GLN A 95 -6.67 -0.08 7.12
N TRP A 96 -6.85 1.20 7.49
CA TRP A 96 -5.81 2.22 7.51
C TRP A 96 -5.58 2.62 8.95
N MET A 97 -4.42 2.26 9.49
CA MET A 97 -4.04 2.49 10.86
C MET A 97 -2.92 3.52 10.95
N LYS A 98 -3.15 4.60 11.66
CA LYS A 98 -2.11 5.55 12.06
C LYS A 98 -1.50 5.08 13.39
N ALA A 99 -0.25 4.63 13.37
CA ALA A 99 0.45 4.25 14.60
C ALA A 99 0.81 5.46 15.47
N GLY A 100 1.14 6.60 14.83
CA GLY A 100 1.42 7.84 15.55
C GLY A 100 2.47 7.68 16.65
N ARG A 101 2.12 8.06 17.90
CA ARG A 101 3.02 7.98 19.07
C ARG A 101 3.35 6.56 19.53
N GLY A 102 2.64 5.57 19.00
CA GLY A 102 2.87 4.16 19.25
C GLY A 102 1.62 3.38 19.64
N LEU A 103 1.59 2.13 19.21
CA LEU A 103 0.65 1.12 19.62
C LEU A 103 1.29 -0.26 19.46
N ILE A 104 0.68 -1.27 20.08
CA ILE A 104 1.02 -2.68 19.89
C ILE A 104 -0.22 -3.35 19.32
N HIS A 105 -0.06 -4.06 18.19
CA HIS A 105 -1.18 -4.76 17.58
C HIS A 105 -0.78 -6.14 17.07
N SER A 106 -1.79 -6.93 16.75
CA SER A 106 -1.65 -8.23 16.07
C SER A 106 -2.58 -8.31 14.89
N GLU A 107 -2.17 -9.05 13.86
CA GLU A 107 -2.93 -9.35 12.66
C GLU A 107 -2.87 -10.86 12.42
N MET A 108 -3.95 -11.56 12.74
CA MET A 108 -3.99 -13.02 12.74
C MET A 108 -4.98 -13.53 11.70
N PRO A 109 -4.63 -14.58 10.93
CA PRO A 109 -5.58 -15.22 10.02
C PRO A 109 -6.83 -15.69 10.76
N GLU A 110 -8.02 -15.34 10.24
CA GLU A 110 -9.32 -15.79 10.73
C GLU A 110 -9.83 -16.99 9.92
N GLN A 111 -8.91 -17.75 9.32
CA GLN A 111 -9.15 -18.93 8.52
C GLN A 111 -8.05 -19.97 8.75
N THR A 112 -8.35 -21.25 8.54
CA THR A 112 -7.41 -22.35 8.68
C THR A 112 -6.96 -22.99 7.37
N GLU A 113 -7.64 -22.63 6.26
CA GLU A 113 -7.37 -23.10 4.91
C GLU A 113 -7.87 -22.11 3.86
N GLY A 114 -7.54 -22.34 2.60
CA GLY A 114 -7.96 -21.53 1.47
C GLY A 114 -7.02 -20.36 1.18
N LEU A 115 -7.36 -19.60 0.14
CA LEU A 115 -6.54 -18.47 -0.32
C LEU A 115 -6.60 -17.33 0.70
N MET A 116 -5.42 -16.90 1.16
CA MET A 116 -5.23 -15.61 1.83
C MET A 116 -4.37 -14.73 0.93
N ARG A 117 -4.85 -13.54 0.57
CA ARG A 117 -4.17 -12.65 -0.37
C ARG A 117 -4.47 -11.20 -0.07
N GLY A 118 -3.46 -10.34 -0.10
CA GLY A 118 -3.63 -8.92 0.13
C GLY A 118 -2.33 -8.14 0.02
N PHE A 119 -2.42 -6.88 0.41
CA PHE A 119 -1.30 -5.96 0.45
C PHE A 119 -1.17 -5.35 1.84
N GLN A 120 0.07 -5.19 2.28
CA GLN A 120 0.46 -4.40 3.43
C GLN A 120 1.30 -3.23 2.95
N LEU A 121 0.81 -2.02 3.13
CA LEU A 121 1.48 -0.78 2.76
C LEU A 121 1.87 -0.01 4.01
N TRP A 122 3.09 0.52 4.04
CA TRP A 122 3.52 1.47 5.06
C TRP A 122 3.73 2.84 4.44
N ILE A 123 3.13 3.86 5.05
CA ILE A 123 3.22 5.26 4.62
C ILE A 123 3.80 6.09 5.75
N ASN A 124 4.81 6.87 5.45
CA ASN A 124 5.45 7.73 6.43
C ASN A 124 4.54 8.90 6.86
N LEU A 125 4.61 9.25 8.13
CA LEU A 125 3.99 10.47 8.67
C LEU A 125 4.98 11.63 8.64
N PRO A 126 4.51 12.88 8.42
CA PRO A 126 5.36 14.05 8.63
C PRO A 126 5.79 14.14 10.10
N SER A 127 6.92 14.77 10.35
CA SER A 127 7.52 14.90 11.68
C SER A 127 6.53 15.42 12.73
N ALA A 128 5.70 16.39 12.35
CA ALA A 128 4.68 16.99 13.22
C ALA A 128 3.58 16.01 13.67
N GLU A 129 3.36 14.92 12.93
CA GLU A 129 2.30 13.93 13.19
C GLU A 129 2.81 12.61 13.78
N LYS A 130 4.13 12.39 13.81
CA LYS A 130 4.70 11.13 14.31
C LYS A 130 4.34 10.81 15.75
N MET A 131 4.08 11.83 16.57
CA MET A 131 3.66 11.67 17.96
C MET A 131 2.17 11.96 18.20
N ALA A 132 1.36 12.02 17.11
CA ALA A 132 -0.09 12.13 17.23
C ALA A 132 -0.71 10.84 17.83
N ALA A 133 -1.94 10.93 18.33
CA ALA A 133 -2.64 9.76 18.85
C ALA A 133 -2.85 8.71 17.75
N PRO A 134 -2.74 7.41 18.07
CA PRO A 134 -3.15 6.33 17.18
C PRO A 134 -4.61 6.50 16.69
N ALA A 135 -4.88 6.09 15.47
CA ALA A 135 -6.23 6.18 14.90
C ALA A 135 -6.43 5.14 13.80
N TYR A 136 -7.68 4.74 13.60
CA TYR A 136 -8.08 3.80 12.55
C TYR A 136 -9.13 4.40 11.62
N GLN A 137 -9.05 4.03 10.37
CA GLN A 137 -10.08 4.19 9.36
C GLN A 137 -10.30 2.79 8.75
N GLU A 138 -11.46 2.18 9.00
CA GLU A 138 -11.79 0.86 8.50
C GLU A 138 -13.02 0.94 7.62
N PHE A 139 -12.93 0.33 6.45
CA PHE A 139 -14.02 0.33 5.49
C PHE A 139 -14.23 -1.07 4.93
N LYS A 140 -15.49 -1.50 4.99
CA LYS A 140 -15.92 -2.73 4.34
C LYS A 140 -15.96 -2.56 2.83
N ALA A 141 -15.80 -3.65 2.08
CA ALA A 141 -15.82 -3.66 0.62
C ALA A 141 -16.99 -2.86 0.02
N ALA A 142 -18.18 -2.97 0.62
CA ALA A 142 -19.39 -2.27 0.18
C ALA A 142 -19.34 -0.74 0.39
N GLN A 143 -18.42 -0.24 1.18
CA GLN A 143 -18.22 1.20 1.46
C GLN A 143 -17.16 1.82 0.54
N ILE A 144 -16.43 1.00 -0.21
CA ILE A 144 -15.40 1.44 -1.14
C ILE A 144 -16.05 1.63 -2.51
N PRO A 145 -16.19 2.86 -3.00
CA PRO A 145 -16.85 3.11 -4.27
C PRO A 145 -16.05 2.58 -5.44
N GLU A 146 -16.77 2.15 -6.47
CA GLU A 146 -16.24 1.73 -7.76
C GLU A 146 -16.68 2.70 -8.86
N VAL A 147 -15.75 3.06 -9.73
CA VAL A 147 -16.05 3.75 -10.99
C VAL A 147 -15.69 2.84 -12.15
N SER A 148 -16.52 2.83 -13.18
CA SER A 148 -16.34 1.98 -14.37
C SER A 148 -16.41 2.80 -15.64
N CYS A 149 -15.42 2.65 -16.52
CA CYS A 149 -15.37 3.31 -17.81
C CYS A 149 -14.59 2.46 -18.83
N ALA A 150 -15.14 2.25 -20.01
CA ALA A 150 -14.45 1.67 -21.17
C ALA A 150 -13.65 0.38 -20.88
N GLY A 151 -14.21 -0.55 -20.08
CA GLY A 151 -13.59 -1.82 -19.74
C GLY A 151 -12.61 -1.76 -18.54
N ALA A 152 -12.52 -0.61 -17.88
CA ALA A 152 -11.82 -0.46 -16.62
C ALA A 152 -12.83 -0.38 -15.45
N THR A 153 -12.56 -1.08 -14.36
CA THR A 153 -13.24 -0.93 -13.07
C THR A 153 -12.20 -0.53 -12.04
N VAL A 154 -12.46 0.54 -11.29
CA VAL A 154 -11.52 1.11 -10.34
C VAL A 154 -12.18 1.26 -8.98
N LYS A 155 -11.67 0.57 -7.97
CA LYS A 155 -12.04 0.78 -6.56
C LYS A 155 -11.24 1.94 -6.00
N LEU A 156 -11.93 2.91 -5.43
CA LEU A 156 -11.31 4.12 -4.89
C LEU A 156 -11.17 3.97 -3.37
N ILE A 157 -10.00 3.53 -2.92
CA ILE A 157 -9.69 3.39 -1.48
C ILE A 157 -9.40 4.77 -0.88
N ALA A 158 -8.51 5.54 -1.52
CA ALA A 158 -8.20 6.93 -1.18
C ALA A 158 -8.03 7.74 -2.46
N GLY A 159 -8.31 9.05 -2.40
CA GLY A 159 -8.29 9.93 -3.57
C GLY A 159 -9.64 9.97 -4.29
N ALA A 160 -9.68 10.55 -5.48
CA ALA A 160 -10.92 10.75 -6.24
C ALA A 160 -10.72 10.48 -7.72
N ALA A 161 -11.74 9.92 -8.39
CA ALA A 161 -11.82 9.78 -9.84
C ALA A 161 -13.26 10.00 -10.30
N ASP A 162 -13.45 10.64 -11.46
CA ASP A 162 -14.75 10.89 -12.10
C ASP A 162 -15.80 11.54 -11.15
N GLY A 163 -15.34 12.41 -10.23
CA GLY A 163 -16.19 13.09 -9.26
C GLY A 163 -16.63 12.23 -8.05
N VAL A 164 -16.13 11.01 -7.96
CA VAL A 164 -16.35 10.09 -6.84
C VAL A 164 -15.10 10.06 -5.95
N GLU A 165 -15.27 10.16 -4.63
CA GLU A 165 -14.16 10.11 -3.67
C GLU A 165 -14.12 8.78 -2.91
N GLY A 166 -12.92 8.24 -2.75
CA GLY A 166 -12.65 7.12 -1.83
C GLY A 166 -12.93 7.52 -0.37
N PRO A 167 -13.25 6.55 0.51
CA PRO A 167 -13.63 6.86 1.89
C PRO A 167 -12.45 7.25 2.79
N VAL A 168 -11.23 6.78 2.50
CA VAL A 168 -10.05 7.06 3.33
C VAL A 168 -9.60 8.50 3.17
N ARG A 169 -9.27 9.13 4.30
CA ARG A 169 -8.71 10.48 4.35
C ARG A 169 -7.27 10.45 4.84
N ALA A 170 -6.33 10.84 3.97
CA ALA A 170 -4.89 10.92 4.26
C ALA A 170 -4.33 12.32 3.91
N PRO A 171 -4.77 13.39 4.62
CA PRO A 171 -4.51 14.78 4.23
C PRO A 171 -3.02 15.16 4.28
N HIS A 172 -2.21 14.44 5.08
CA HIS A 172 -0.78 14.73 5.22
C HIS A 172 -0.01 14.46 3.93
N VAL A 173 -0.43 13.44 3.17
CA VAL A 173 0.25 13.00 1.96
C VAL A 173 -0.63 13.09 0.71
N ASP A 174 -1.91 13.45 0.86
CA ASP A 174 -2.87 13.54 -0.24
C ASP A 174 -2.86 12.26 -1.11
N ALA A 175 -3.08 11.12 -0.44
CA ALA A 175 -2.88 9.82 -1.05
C ALA A 175 -3.93 9.46 -2.10
N VAL A 176 -3.47 8.89 -3.20
CA VAL A 176 -4.27 8.13 -4.17
C VAL A 176 -3.95 6.65 -3.97
N TYR A 177 -4.97 5.84 -3.71
CA TYR A 177 -4.87 4.39 -3.62
C TYR A 177 -6.05 3.78 -4.38
N PHE A 178 -5.80 3.32 -5.60
CA PHE A 178 -6.79 2.70 -6.46
C PHE A 178 -6.45 1.24 -6.72
N ASP A 179 -7.46 0.36 -6.69
CA ASP A 179 -7.37 -1.00 -7.22
C ASP A 179 -8.08 -1.04 -8.56
N ILE A 180 -7.32 -1.35 -9.61
CA ILE A 180 -7.71 -1.23 -11.02
C ILE A 180 -7.85 -2.62 -11.62
N ALA A 181 -9.01 -2.94 -12.16
CA ALA A 181 -9.24 -4.14 -12.98
C ALA A 181 -9.53 -3.71 -14.42
N LEU A 182 -8.76 -4.25 -15.37
CA LEU A 182 -8.86 -3.94 -16.79
C LEU A 182 -9.25 -5.18 -17.58
N ALA A 183 -10.29 -5.05 -18.39
CA ALA A 183 -10.63 -6.03 -19.43
C ALA A 183 -9.51 -6.12 -20.49
N PRO A 184 -9.44 -7.20 -21.28
CA PRO A 184 -8.47 -7.33 -22.36
C PRO A 184 -8.43 -6.09 -23.26
N GLY A 185 -7.24 -5.52 -23.44
CA GLY A 185 -7.01 -4.32 -24.27
C GLY A 185 -7.57 -3.00 -23.71
N ALA A 186 -8.23 -3.02 -22.56
CA ALA A 186 -8.76 -1.80 -21.94
C ALA A 186 -7.63 -0.86 -21.48
N VAL A 187 -7.95 0.44 -21.46
CA VAL A 187 -7.02 1.49 -21.07
C VAL A 187 -7.54 2.20 -19.82
N PHE A 188 -6.73 2.27 -18.80
CA PHE A 188 -6.88 3.16 -17.66
C PHE A 188 -6.05 4.41 -17.88
N ALA A 189 -6.61 5.58 -17.56
CA ALA A 189 -5.88 6.85 -17.55
C ALA A 189 -6.45 7.73 -16.44
N HIS A 190 -5.57 8.30 -15.60
CA HIS A 190 -5.96 9.16 -14.49
C HIS A 190 -4.95 10.28 -14.31
N ASP A 191 -5.44 11.49 -14.10
CA ASP A 191 -4.61 12.66 -13.84
C ASP A 191 -4.24 12.75 -12.37
N LEU A 192 -2.95 12.69 -12.10
CA LEU A 192 -2.36 12.92 -10.77
C LEU A 192 -1.81 14.34 -10.67
N PRO A 193 -1.80 14.97 -9.48
CA PRO A 193 -1.05 16.19 -9.25
C PRO A 193 0.42 16.02 -9.64
N GLU A 194 1.01 17.00 -10.32
CA GLU A 194 2.42 16.92 -10.77
C GLU A 194 3.40 16.81 -9.61
N THR A 195 2.99 17.24 -8.41
CA THR A 195 3.77 17.15 -7.18
C THR A 195 3.83 15.73 -6.59
N HIS A 196 2.94 14.83 -7.02
CA HIS A 196 2.86 13.47 -6.48
C HIS A 196 3.91 12.55 -7.10
N GLN A 197 4.52 11.75 -6.27
CA GLN A 197 5.25 10.54 -6.67
C GLN A 197 4.31 9.35 -6.63
N GLY A 198 4.55 8.32 -7.45
CA GLY A 198 3.69 7.16 -7.46
C GLY A 198 4.23 6.04 -8.33
N PHE A 199 3.48 4.96 -8.34
CA PHE A 199 3.79 3.75 -9.08
C PHE A 199 2.54 2.93 -9.39
N PHE A 200 2.62 2.09 -10.41
CA PHE A 200 1.72 0.95 -10.58
C PHE A 200 2.34 -0.30 -9.92
N ALA A 201 1.53 -1.09 -9.22
CA ALA A 201 1.89 -2.44 -8.79
C ALA A 201 0.96 -3.43 -9.50
N LEU A 202 1.42 -3.99 -10.63
CA LEU A 202 0.70 -5.06 -11.33
C LEU A 202 0.74 -6.31 -10.47
N TYR A 203 -0.42 -6.95 -10.24
CA TYR A 203 -0.50 -8.16 -9.43
C TYR A 203 -1.23 -9.33 -10.11
N GLU A 204 -1.84 -9.08 -11.28
CA GLU A 204 -2.48 -10.11 -12.09
C GLU A 204 -2.52 -9.71 -13.58
N GLY A 205 -2.26 -10.66 -14.46
CA GLY A 205 -2.29 -10.44 -15.92
C GLY A 205 -1.04 -9.75 -16.47
N GLU A 206 -1.21 -9.01 -17.56
CA GLU A 206 -0.17 -8.26 -18.25
C GLU A 206 -0.66 -6.88 -18.64
N ALA A 207 0.23 -5.89 -18.62
CA ALA A 207 -0.09 -4.53 -19.03
C ALA A 207 1.10 -3.84 -19.70
N GLU A 208 0.83 -2.71 -20.33
CA GLU A 208 1.83 -1.80 -20.87
C GLU A 208 1.58 -0.38 -20.33
N ALA A 209 2.67 0.34 -20.08
CA ALA A 209 2.62 1.75 -19.67
C ALA A 209 3.60 2.59 -20.51
N PRO A 210 3.40 3.92 -20.64
CA PRO A 210 4.30 4.78 -21.41
C PRO A 210 5.73 4.76 -20.87
N GLY A 211 6.71 4.65 -21.74
CA GLY A 211 8.13 4.76 -21.41
C GLY A 211 8.85 5.67 -22.40
N ALA A 212 10.08 6.08 -22.06
CA ALA A 212 10.87 7.06 -22.82
C ALA A 212 11.18 6.63 -24.27
N ARG A 213 11.21 5.32 -24.55
CA ARG A 213 11.53 4.75 -25.87
C ARG A 213 10.39 3.95 -26.47
N GLY A 214 9.16 4.12 -25.98
CA GLY A 214 7.98 3.37 -26.35
C GLY A 214 7.35 2.66 -25.15
N PRO A 215 6.27 1.88 -25.36
CA PRO A 215 5.60 1.18 -24.28
C PRO A 215 6.52 0.24 -23.51
N VAL A 216 6.35 0.21 -22.17
CA VAL A 216 7.06 -0.66 -21.24
C VAL A 216 6.10 -1.74 -20.79
N ALA A 217 6.45 -3.01 -21.05
CA ALA A 217 5.63 -4.15 -20.66
C ALA A 217 5.80 -4.47 -19.16
N LEU A 218 4.68 -4.67 -18.46
CA LEU A 218 4.59 -5.15 -17.10
C LEU A 218 4.02 -6.58 -17.13
N ARG A 219 4.66 -7.51 -16.42
CA ARG A 219 4.25 -8.92 -16.39
C ARG A 219 4.49 -9.52 -15.00
N GLY A 220 3.54 -10.37 -14.58
CA GLY A 220 3.59 -10.96 -13.25
C GLY A 220 3.52 -9.87 -12.15
N LEU A 221 4.03 -10.16 -10.98
CA LEU A 221 4.08 -9.19 -9.89
C LEU A 221 5.19 -8.15 -10.15
N THR A 222 4.79 -6.98 -10.67
CA THR A 222 5.74 -5.94 -11.12
C THR A 222 5.34 -4.58 -10.58
N LEU A 223 6.31 -3.87 -9.98
CA LEU A 223 6.18 -2.46 -9.62
C LEU A 223 6.80 -1.61 -10.74
N ALA A 224 6.06 -0.61 -11.20
CA ALA A 224 6.48 0.34 -12.23
C ALA A 224 6.43 1.77 -11.68
N THR A 225 7.60 2.36 -11.41
CA THR A 225 7.71 3.71 -10.85
C THR A 225 7.38 4.77 -11.91
N LEU A 226 6.50 5.70 -11.57
CA LEU A 226 6.06 6.79 -12.43
C LEU A 226 7.02 7.98 -12.37
N GLY A 227 7.34 8.51 -13.53
CA GLY A 227 8.09 9.76 -13.68
C GLY A 227 7.22 11.01 -13.54
N PRO A 228 7.84 12.19 -13.76
CA PRO A 228 7.13 13.47 -13.82
C PRO A 228 6.06 13.47 -14.91
N GLY A 229 5.03 14.27 -14.73
CA GLY A 229 3.92 14.43 -15.65
C GLY A 229 2.61 14.47 -14.90
N ARG A 230 1.52 14.41 -15.65
CA ARG A 230 0.17 14.52 -15.11
C ARG A 230 -0.59 13.21 -15.22
N THR A 231 -0.66 12.61 -16.40
CA THR A 231 -1.52 11.47 -16.64
C THR A 231 -0.77 10.15 -16.41
N ALA A 232 -1.21 9.36 -15.44
CA ALA A 232 -0.82 7.96 -15.27
C ALA A 232 -1.69 7.09 -16.20
N ARG A 233 -1.06 6.27 -17.05
CA ARG A 233 -1.74 5.41 -18.02
C ARG A 233 -1.27 3.97 -17.93
N LEU A 234 -2.22 3.05 -18.02
CA LEU A 234 -1.98 1.61 -18.09
C LEU A 234 -2.89 0.98 -19.16
N THR A 235 -2.36 0.14 -20.00
CA THR A 235 -3.11 -0.60 -21.03
C THR A 235 -2.99 -2.09 -20.75
N ALA A 236 -4.11 -2.78 -20.61
CA ALA A 236 -4.11 -4.23 -20.36
C ALA A 236 -3.69 -5.02 -21.59
N GLY A 237 -3.01 -6.15 -21.35
CA GLY A 237 -2.73 -7.16 -22.37
C GLY A 237 -3.96 -7.97 -22.78
N ALA A 238 -3.73 -9.03 -23.57
CA ALA A 238 -4.79 -9.86 -24.17
C ALA A 238 -5.67 -10.60 -23.14
N ASN A 239 -5.18 -10.81 -21.93
CA ASN A 239 -5.89 -11.52 -20.85
C ASN A 239 -6.43 -10.59 -19.75
N GLY A 240 -6.36 -9.26 -19.97
CA GLY A 240 -6.68 -8.29 -18.93
C GLY A 240 -5.54 -8.06 -17.96
N ALA A 241 -5.77 -7.18 -16.98
CA ALA A 241 -4.79 -6.86 -15.95
C ALA A 241 -5.46 -6.39 -14.65
N LYS A 242 -4.81 -6.66 -13.50
CA LYS A 242 -5.15 -5.99 -12.25
C LYS A 242 -3.90 -5.35 -11.65
N ALA A 243 -4.05 -4.10 -11.23
CA ALA A 243 -2.94 -3.32 -10.70
C ALA A 243 -3.42 -2.34 -9.62
N LEU A 244 -2.56 -2.06 -8.65
CA LEU A 244 -2.73 -0.89 -7.80
C LEU A 244 -2.12 0.34 -8.49
N LEU A 245 -2.76 1.49 -8.36
CA LEU A 245 -2.13 2.80 -8.51
C LEU A 245 -1.99 3.41 -7.14
N LEU A 246 -0.76 3.64 -6.73
CA LEU A 246 -0.41 4.35 -5.51
C LEU A 246 0.33 5.64 -5.88
N ALA A 247 -0.17 6.76 -5.39
CA ALA A 247 0.50 8.05 -5.57
C ALA A 247 0.25 8.95 -4.36
N ALA A 248 1.23 9.78 -4.02
CA ALA A 248 1.11 10.68 -2.88
C ALA A 248 2.08 11.86 -3.01
N ARG A 249 1.81 12.92 -2.26
CA ARG A 249 2.72 14.05 -2.10
C ARG A 249 3.89 13.61 -1.20
N PRO A 250 5.15 13.69 -1.68
CA PRO A 250 6.32 13.35 -0.88
C PRO A 250 6.48 14.32 0.30
N LEU A 251 6.90 13.81 1.44
CA LEU A 251 7.14 14.59 2.66
C LEU A 251 8.44 15.39 2.58
N ARG A 252 9.47 14.83 1.94
CA ARG A 252 10.82 15.43 1.81
C ARG A 252 11.45 15.73 3.16
N GLU A 253 11.18 14.90 4.15
CA GLU A 253 11.72 14.98 5.49
C GLU A 253 12.75 13.86 5.73
N PRO A 254 13.71 14.04 6.64
CA PRO A 254 14.62 12.96 7.03
C PRO A 254 13.87 11.76 7.58
N VAL A 255 14.41 10.56 7.34
CA VAL A 255 13.85 9.29 7.82
C VAL A 255 14.92 8.54 8.61
N ALA A 256 14.63 8.28 9.88
CA ALA A 256 15.37 7.36 10.73
C ALA A 256 14.50 6.11 10.95
N TRP A 257 14.86 5.00 10.30
CA TRP A 257 14.08 3.77 10.32
C TRP A 257 14.89 2.61 10.90
N SER A 258 14.30 1.90 11.86
CA SER A 258 14.83 0.65 12.39
C SER A 258 13.68 -0.24 12.89
N GLY A 259 13.55 -1.44 12.31
CA GLY A 259 12.49 -2.37 12.66
C GLY A 259 11.10 -1.73 12.56
N PRO A 260 10.30 -1.77 13.65
CA PRO A 260 8.91 -1.32 13.65
C PRO A 260 8.74 0.19 13.90
N PHE A 261 9.83 0.97 13.92
CA PHE A 261 9.80 2.39 14.23
C PHE A 261 10.38 3.24 13.10
N VAL A 262 9.65 4.28 12.72
CA VAL A 262 10.06 5.24 11.67
C VAL A 262 9.93 6.65 12.21
N MET A 263 11.05 7.25 12.55
CA MET A 263 11.13 8.59 13.13
C MET A 263 11.86 9.56 12.20
N THR A 264 12.05 10.79 12.63
CA THR A 264 12.76 11.82 11.84
C THR A 264 14.25 11.82 12.16
N THR A 265 14.61 11.54 13.42
CA THR A 265 16.00 11.53 13.90
C THR A 265 16.37 10.21 14.58
N ARG A 266 17.68 9.96 14.70
CA ARG A 266 18.17 8.80 15.45
C ARG A 266 17.91 8.90 16.95
N GLU A 267 17.83 10.11 17.49
CA GLU A 267 17.47 10.39 18.89
C GLU A 267 16.04 9.95 19.16
N GLU A 268 15.09 10.40 18.32
CA GLU A 268 13.69 9.99 18.41
C GLU A 268 13.52 8.47 18.25
N LEU A 269 14.32 7.86 17.37
CA LEU A 269 14.30 6.42 17.19
C LEU A 269 14.77 5.67 18.42
N ARG A 270 15.84 6.13 19.09
CA ARG A 270 16.31 5.57 20.38
C ARG A 270 15.27 5.74 21.47
N GLN A 271 14.59 6.91 21.50
CA GLN A 271 13.50 7.15 22.44
C GLN A 271 12.33 6.19 22.21
N ALA A 272 11.96 5.92 20.93
CA ALA A 272 10.90 4.96 20.61
C ALA A 272 11.19 3.55 21.17
N TYR A 273 12.44 3.08 21.08
CA TYR A 273 12.84 1.81 21.69
C TYR A 273 12.78 1.86 23.22
N ALA A 274 13.22 2.96 23.84
CA ALA A 274 13.18 3.13 25.31
C ALA A 274 11.74 3.12 25.83
N ASP A 275 10.84 3.88 25.18
CA ASP A 275 9.42 3.97 25.56
C ASP A 275 8.73 2.59 25.40
N TYR A 276 9.02 1.87 24.32
CA TYR A 276 8.48 0.51 24.12
C TYR A 276 8.94 -0.45 25.22
N GLN A 277 10.24 -0.41 25.59
CA GLN A 277 10.80 -1.22 26.69
C GLN A 277 10.23 -0.85 28.05
N ALA A 278 9.84 0.41 28.24
CA ALA A 278 9.19 0.90 29.46
C ALA A 278 7.68 0.60 29.52
N GLY A 279 7.08 0.06 28.42
CA GLY A 279 5.65 -0.22 28.33
C GLY A 279 4.78 1.04 28.17
N GLU A 280 5.30 2.06 27.51
CA GLU A 280 4.64 3.37 27.31
C GLU A 280 3.91 3.48 25.95
N PHE A 281 3.62 2.35 25.29
CA PHE A 281 2.90 2.30 24.01
C PHE A 281 1.43 1.98 24.22
#